data_183319b32b2cf3b9c7ea6b761560983a
#
_entry.id   183319b32b2cf3b9c7ea6b761560983a
#
_cell.length_a   1.000
_cell.length_b   1.000
_cell.length_c   1.000
_cell.angle_alpha   90.00
_cell.angle_beta   90.00
_cell.angle_gamma   90.00
#
_symmetry.space_group_name_H-M   'P 1'
#
loop_
_entity.id
_entity.type
_entity.pdbx_description
1 polymer ?
#
loop_
_entity_poly.entity_id
_entity_poly.type
_entity_poly.pdbx_seq_one_letter_code
_entity_poly.pdbx_strand_id
1 'polypeptide(L)'
;MLRSEKLFDRAQRVLPGGVNSPVRAFRAVDLCPRFIERADGPYIYDADGRKYIDYVCSWGPMLLGHNHPAIRAAVEQAVQHGLSFGAPTEAEVEMAELMVDMVPNIEMVRMVNSGTEAVMSAIR
;
A
#
# COMPACT_ATOMS: atom_id res chain seq x y z
N MET A 1 -5.46 6.56 -28.28
CA MET A 1 -5.75 5.74 -27.07
C MET A 1 -4.62 5.95 -26.09
N LEU A 2 -4.95 6.44 -24.90
CA LEU A 2 -4.00 6.65 -23.80
C LEU A 2 -3.39 5.32 -23.33
N ARG A 3 -2.22 5.37 -22.69
CA ARG A 3 -1.59 4.17 -22.12
C ARG A 3 -2.44 3.55 -21.00
N SER A 4 -3.08 4.38 -20.17
CA SER A 4 -4.02 3.93 -19.15
C SER A 4 -5.22 3.17 -19.75
N GLU A 5 -5.77 3.62 -20.86
CA GLU A 5 -6.87 2.92 -21.55
C GLU A 5 -6.44 1.53 -22.03
N LYS A 6 -5.28 1.43 -22.69
CA LYS A 6 -4.72 0.14 -23.13
C LYS A 6 -4.45 -0.80 -21.97
N LEU A 7 -3.98 -0.27 -20.84
CA LEU A 7 -3.74 -1.06 -19.63
C LEU A 7 -5.06 -1.55 -19.02
N PHE A 8 -6.09 -0.73 -19.02
CA PHE A 8 -7.40 -1.11 -18.52
C PHE A 8 -8.06 -2.19 -19.38
N ASP A 9 -8.02 -2.08 -20.71
CA ASP A 9 -8.50 -3.11 -21.63
C ASP A 9 -7.81 -4.46 -21.38
N ARG A 10 -6.50 -4.45 -21.13
CA ARG A 10 -5.75 -5.65 -20.75
C ARG A 10 -6.16 -6.19 -19.40
N ALA A 11 -6.30 -5.30 -18.40
CA ALA A 11 -6.67 -5.65 -17.04
C ALA A 11 -8.06 -6.31 -16.97
N GLN A 12 -9.04 -5.83 -17.74
CA GLN A 12 -10.38 -6.40 -17.81
C GLN A 12 -10.43 -7.85 -18.30
N ARG A 13 -9.41 -8.30 -19.04
CA ARG A 13 -9.32 -9.69 -19.52
C ARG A 13 -8.84 -10.67 -18.45
N VAL A 14 -8.18 -10.19 -17.40
CA VAL A 14 -7.49 -11.02 -16.40
C VAL A 14 -7.85 -10.70 -14.95
N LEU A 15 -8.51 -9.57 -14.72
CA LEU A 15 -8.95 -9.13 -13.40
C LEU A 15 -10.46 -8.85 -13.40
N PRO A 16 -11.22 -9.32 -12.41
CA PRO A 16 -12.62 -9.00 -12.26
C PRO A 16 -12.84 -7.48 -12.20
N GLY A 17 -13.52 -6.91 -13.22
CA GLY A 17 -13.73 -5.48 -13.33
C GLY A 17 -12.47 -4.65 -13.66
N GLY A 18 -11.36 -5.30 -14.04
CA GLY A 18 -10.11 -4.66 -14.45
C GLY A 18 -9.26 -4.11 -13.28
N VAL A 19 -9.59 -4.44 -12.04
CA VAL A 19 -8.93 -3.91 -10.84
C VAL A 19 -8.91 -4.94 -9.71
N ASN A 20 -7.94 -4.83 -8.79
CA ASN A 20 -7.88 -5.65 -7.58
C ASN A 20 -8.78 -5.12 -6.43
N SER A 21 -9.31 -3.91 -6.58
CA SER A 21 -10.27 -3.34 -5.62
C SER A 21 -11.37 -2.59 -6.37
N PRO A 22 -12.65 -2.91 -6.16
CA PRO A 22 -13.78 -2.34 -6.91
C PRO A 22 -13.83 -0.80 -6.92
N VAL A 23 -13.40 -0.15 -5.83
CA VAL A 23 -13.37 1.30 -5.72
C VAL A 23 -12.41 1.95 -6.74
N ARG A 24 -11.40 1.22 -7.21
CA ARG A 24 -10.41 1.71 -8.18
C ARG A 24 -10.90 1.63 -9.63
N ALA A 25 -12.06 1.02 -9.88
CA ALA A 25 -12.60 0.83 -11.23
C ALA A 25 -13.23 2.10 -11.82
N PHE A 26 -13.36 3.17 -11.06
CA PHE A 26 -13.95 4.46 -11.47
C PHE A 26 -15.38 4.37 -12.04
N ARG A 27 -16.11 3.27 -11.74
CA ARG A 27 -17.48 3.05 -12.24
C ARG A 27 -18.46 4.14 -11.81
N ALA A 28 -18.29 4.64 -10.57
CA ALA A 28 -19.17 5.68 -10.03
C ALA A 28 -19.07 7.04 -10.76
N VAL A 29 -17.97 7.26 -11.48
CA VAL A 29 -17.68 8.52 -12.20
C VAL A 29 -17.61 8.32 -13.71
N ASP A 30 -17.89 7.11 -14.19
CA ASP A 30 -17.88 6.74 -15.62
C ASP A 30 -16.58 7.16 -16.35
N LEU A 31 -15.45 6.91 -15.71
CA LEU A 31 -14.13 7.23 -16.25
C LEU A 31 -13.25 5.97 -16.34
N CYS A 32 -12.27 6.03 -17.22
CA CYS A 32 -11.21 5.04 -17.26
C CYS A 32 -10.26 5.26 -16.05
N PRO A 33 -9.93 4.20 -15.28
CA PRO A 33 -8.96 4.28 -14.20
C PRO A 33 -7.61 4.80 -14.67
N ARG A 34 -6.94 5.58 -13.83
CA ARG A 34 -5.57 6.01 -14.07
C ARG A 34 -4.61 4.97 -13.50
N PHE A 35 -3.65 4.56 -14.31
CA PHE A 35 -2.61 3.64 -13.89
C PHE A 35 -1.40 4.45 -13.43
N ILE A 36 -1.07 4.37 -12.16
CA ILE A 36 0.02 5.14 -11.57
C ILE A 36 1.34 4.41 -11.83
N GLU A 37 2.35 5.14 -12.30
CA GLU A 37 3.66 4.61 -12.63
C GLU A 37 4.72 4.95 -11.56
N ARG A 38 4.60 6.12 -10.94
CA ARG A 38 5.51 6.56 -9.88
C ARG A 38 4.84 7.57 -8.96
N ALA A 39 5.44 7.75 -7.79
CA ALA A 39 5.01 8.73 -6.81
C ALA A 39 6.23 9.34 -6.09
N ASP A 40 6.13 10.60 -5.67
CA ASP A 40 7.17 11.29 -4.93
C ASP A 40 6.58 12.44 -4.11
N GLY A 41 6.93 12.53 -2.83
CA GLY A 41 6.35 13.48 -1.90
C GLY A 41 4.81 13.45 -1.94
N PRO A 42 4.14 14.60 -2.16
CA PRO A 42 2.67 14.66 -2.22
C PRO A 42 2.10 14.33 -3.61
N TYR A 43 2.90 13.84 -4.54
CA TYR A 43 2.50 13.69 -5.93
C TYR A 43 2.52 12.25 -6.40
N ILE A 44 1.52 11.91 -7.24
CA ILE A 44 1.48 10.70 -8.06
C ILE A 44 1.50 11.06 -9.54
N TYR A 45 2.03 10.16 -10.36
CA TYR A 45 2.16 10.35 -11.80
C TYR A 45 1.60 9.13 -12.52
N ASP A 46 0.70 9.39 -13.46
CA ASP A 46 0.09 8.30 -14.24
C ASP A 46 0.99 7.84 -15.39
N ALA A 47 0.63 6.71 -15.97
CA ALA A 47 1.29 6.12 -17.11
C ALA A 47 1.20 6.95 -18.40
N ASP A 48 0.35 7.99 -18.39
CA ASP A 48 0.19 8.95 -19.49
C ASP A 48 1.01 10.24 -19.26
N GLY A 49 1.84 10.28 -18.19
CA GLY A 49 2.74 11.38 -17.85
C GLY A 49 2.08 12.54 -17.09
N ARG A 50 0.83 12.40 -16.66
CA ARG A 50 0.14 13.43 -15.91
C ARG A 50 0.50 13.37 -14.43
N LYS A 51 0.60 14.55 -13.81
CA LYS A 51 0.89 14.74 -12.39
C LYS A 51 -0.38 15.08 -11.62
N TYR A 52 -0.56 14.46 -10.44
CA TYR A 52 -1.68 14.73 -9.54
C TYR A 52 -1.17 14.93 -8.12
N ILE A 53 -1.90 15.72 -7.32
CA ILE A 53 -1.73 15.75 -5.87
C ILE A 53 -2.46 14.53 -5.30
N ASP A 54 -1.78 13.73 -4.48
CA ASP A 54 -2.37 12.55 -3.85
C ASP A 54 -3.03 12.91 -2.52
N TYR A 55 -4.34 13.04 -2.52
CA TYR A 55 -5.15 13.20 -1.30
C TYR A 55 -5.58 11.88 -0.65
N VAL A 56 -5.28 10.75 -1.29
CA VAL A 56 -5.66 9.42 -0.80
C VAL A 56 -4.60 8.85 0.14
N CYS A 57 -3.32 9.17 -0.09
CA CYS A 57 -2.18 8.77 0.75
C CYS A 57 -2.17 7.26 1.05
N SER A 58 -2.46 6.43 0.03
CA SER A 58 -2.58 4.95 0.13
C SER A 58 -3.57 4.49 1.22
N TRP A 59 -4.63 5.27 1.46
CA TRP A 59 -5.67 5.03 2.49
C TRP A 59 -5.15 5.16 3.92
N GLY A 60 -4.16 6.04 4.12
CA GLY A 60 -3.67 6.46 5.43
C GLY A 60 -2.18 6.26 5.72
N PRO A 61 -1.50 5.21 5.23
CA PRO A 61 -0.12 4.93 5.66
C PRO A 61 0.94 5.93 5.14
N MET A 62 0.66 6.73 4.12
CA MET A 62 1.64 7.65 3.53
C MET A 62 1.70 9.01 4.25
N LEU A 63 1.88 8.99 5.58
CA LEU A 63 1.95 10.21 6.42
C LEU A 63 3.10 11.15 6.03
N LEU A 64 4.23 10.60 5.62
CA LEU A 64 5.41 11.35 5.19
C LEU A 64 5.46 11.62 3.69
N GLY A 65 4.38 11.27 2.97
CA GLY A 65 4.34 11.29 1.52
C GLY A 65 5.04 10.08 0.89
N HIS A 66 4.99 10.05 -0.44
CA HIS A 66 5.59 8.97 -1.20
C HIS A 66 7.11 9.05 -1.26
N ASN A 67 7.75 7.90 -1.30
CA ASN A 67 9.20 7.77 -1.52
C ASN A 67 10.07 8.60 -0.55
N HIS A 68 9.62 8.72 0.71
CA HIS A 68 10.37 9.49 1.72
C HIS A 68 11.79 8.93 1.89
N PRO A 69 12.85 9.77 1.83
CA PRO A 69 14.25 9.30 1.76
C PRO A 69 14.64 8.37 2.91
N ALA A 70 14.24 8.68 4.14
CA ALA A 70 14.56 7.83 5.30
C ALA A 70 13.88 6.47 5.25
N ILE A 71 12.60 6.42 4.82
CA ILE A 71 11.86 5.16 4.67
C ILE A 71 12.48 4.32 3.56
N ARG A 72 12.80 4.95 2.42
CA ARG A 72 13.46 4.25 1.31
C ARG A 72 14.80 3.66 1.73
N ALA A 73 15.65 4.42 2.41
CA ALA A 73 16.94 3.95 2.88
C ALA A 73 16.81 2.77 3.84
N ALA A 74 15.85 2.81 4.78
CA ALA A 74 15.58 1.71 5.69
C ALA A 74 15.13 0.43 4.95
N VAL A 75 14.26 0.57 3.95
CA VAL A 75 13.82 -0.56 3.11
C VAL A 75 14.98 -1.13 2.28
N GLU A 76 15.79 -0.27 1.65
CA GLU A 76 16.97 -0.68 0.88
C GLU A 76 17.97 -1.45 1.75
N GLN A 77 18.16 -1.04 3.01
CA GLN A 77 18.99 -1.75 3.98
C GLN A 77 18.38 -3.11 4.35
N ALA A 78 17.08 -3.15 4.67
CA ALA A 78 16.40 -4.40 5.05
C ALA A 78 16.43 -5.44 3.93
N VAL A 79 16.28 -5.04 2.68
CA VAL A 79 16.34 -5.93 1.50
C VAL A 79 17.69 -6.68 1.40
N GLN A 80 18.79 -6.07 1.85
CA GLN A 80 20.11 -6.73 1.83
C GLN A 80 20.21 -7.95 2.74
N HIS A 81 19.35 -8.04 3.75
CA HIS A 81 19.30 -9.17 4.70
C HIS A 81 18.23 -10.20 4.34
N GLY A 82 17.43 -9.97 3.31
CA GLY A 82 16.32 -10.82 2.89
C GLY A 82 14.95 -10.27 3.29
N LEU A 83 13.91 -10.71 2.59
CA LEU A 83 12.54 -10.19 2.74
C LEU A 83 11.60 -11.11 3.51
N SER A 84 11.96 -12.38 3.69
CA SER A 84 11.10 -13.35 4.37
C SER A 84 11.91 -14.56 4.80
N PHE A 85 11.72 -15.01 6.04
CA PHE A 85 12.54 -16.07 6.62
C PHE A 85 11.74 -17.31 7.06
N GLY A 86 10.42 -17.25 7.12
CA GLY A 86 9.59 -18.31 7.70
C GLY A 86 9.89 -18.57 9.19
N ALA A 87 10.48 -17.61 9.88
CA ALA A 87 10.91 -17.66 11.27
C ALA A 87 10.72 -16.27 11.91
N PRO A 88 10.65 -16.18 13.26
CA PRO A 88 10.59 -14.90 13.97
C PRO A 88 11.81 -14.03 13.68
N THR A 89 11.63 -12.72 13.72
CA THR A 89 12.69 -11.73 13.52
C THR A 89 12.73 -10.71 14.66
N GLU A 90 13.87 -10.10 14.88
CA GLU A 90 14.04 -9.02 15.86
C GLU A 90 13.14 -7.83 15.52
N ALA A 91 13.02 -7.46 14.24
CA ALA A 91 12.18 -6.37 13.77
C ALA A 91 10.69 -6.55 14.12
N GLU A 92 10.18 -7.78 14.21
CA GLU A 92 8.81 -8.05 14.67
C GLU A 92 8.64 -7.72 16.15
N VAL A 93 9.65 -8.02 16.96
CA VAL A 93 9.64 -7.73 18.41
C VAL A 93 9.70 -6.21 18.63
N GLU A 94 10.66 -5.54 17.98
CA GLU A 94 10.81 -4.08 18.06
C GLU A 94 9.54 -3.33 17.64
N MET A 95 8.88 -3.78 16.55
CA MET A 95 7.60 -3.20 16.12
C MET A 95 6.49 -3.44 17.13
N ALA A 96 6.42 -4.62 17.73
CA ALA A 96 5.42 -4.94 18.74
C ALA A 96 5.62 -4.10 20.02
N GLU A 97 6.86 -3.96 20.47
CA GLU A 97 7.22 -3.11 21.62
C GLU A 97 6.86 -1.64 21.36
N LEU A 98 7.18 -1.11 20.18
CA LEU A 98 6.82 0.24 19.76
C LEU A 98 5.30 0.46 19.79
N MET A 99 4.51 -0.48 19.30
CA MET A 99 3.05 -0.37 19.32
C MET A 99 2.47 -0.38 20.74
N VAL A 100 2.99 -1.23 21.61
CA VAL A 100 2.59 -1.29 23.03
C VAL A 100 2.95 0.01 23.76
N ASP A 101 4.13 0.56 23.49
CA ASP A 101 4.58 1.82 24.10
C ASP A 101 3.75 3.02 23.63
N MET A 102 3.41 3.08 22.34
CA MET A 102 2.69 4.21 21.75
C MET A 102 1.19 4.22 22.04
N VAL A 103 0.57 3.07 22.30
CA VAL A 103 -0.88 2.94 22.41
C VAL A 103 -1.27 2.42 23.80
N PRO A 104 -1.73 3.30 24.72
CA PRO A 104 -1.91 2.98 26.15
C PRO A 104 -2.83 1.80 26.48
N ASN A 105 -3.70 1.40 25.55
CA ASN A 105 -4.68 0.33 25.75
C ASN A 105 -4.27 -1.00 25.10
N ILE A 106 -3.05 -1.09 24.59
CA ILE A 106 -2.52 -2.31 23.98
C ILE A 106 -1.49 -2.93 24.92
N GLU A 107 -1.75 -4.14 25.38
CA GLU A 107 -0.82 -4.93 26.21
C GLU A 107 -0.02 -5.93 25.36
N MET A 108 -0.61 -6.43 24.28
CA MET A 108 -0.02 -7.38 23.35
C MET A 108 -0.53 -7.13 21.94
N VAL A 109 0.30 -7.39 20.94
CA VAL A 109 -0.06 -7.20 19.54
C VAL A 109 0.33 -8.41 18.68
N ARG A 110 -0.52 -8.75 17.72
CA ARG A 110 -0.20 -9.66 16.62
C ARG A 110 -0.37 -8.94 15.31
N MET A 111 0.70 -8.86 14.54
CA MET A 111 0.66 -8.28 13.21
C MET A 111 0.11 -9.27 12.19
N VAL A 112 -0.69 -8.76 11.25
CA VAL A 112 -1.29 -9.51 10.14
C VAL A 112 -1.25 -8.64 8.88
N ASN A 113 -1.57 -9.20 7.71
CA ASN A 113 -1.40 -8.49 6.44
C ASN A 113 -2.61 -7.64 6.01
N SER A 114 -3.76 -7.77 6.67
CA SER A 114 -4.98 -7.04 6.29
C SER A 114 -5.92 -6.84 7.47
N GLY A 115 -6.82 -5.85 7.35
CA GLY A 115 -7.88 -5.63 8.33
C GLY A 115 -8.83 -6.82 8.47
N THR A 116 -9.08 -7.55 7.39
CA THR A 116 -9.89 -8.79 7.41
C THR A 116 -9.24 -9.86 8.29
N GLU A 117 -7.94 -10.06 8.15
CA GLU A 117 -7.17 -11.00 8.98
C GLU A 117 -7.12 -10.54 10.44
N ALA A 118 -7.01 -9.23 10.67
CA ALA A 118 -7.02 -8.66 12.03
C ALA A 118 -8.35 -8.94 12.74
N VAL A 119 -9.47 -8.65 12.09
CA VAL A 119 -10.80 -8.92 12.64
C VAL A 119 -11.01 -10.42 12.86
N MET A 120 -10.65 -11.26 11.89
CA MET A 120 -10.76 -12.72 12.01
C MET A 120 -9.91 -13.26 13.17
N SER A 121 -8.72 -12.71 13.38
CA SER A 121 -7.83 -13.11 14.48
C SER A 121 -8.35 -12.64 15.84
N ALA A 122 -8.96 -11.45 15.90
CA ALA A 122 -9.52 -10.90 17.12
C ALA A 122 -10.79 -11.64 17.62
N ILE A 123 -11.54 -12.26 16.72
CA ILE A 123 -12.75 -13.04 17.05
C ILE A 123 -12.37 -14.45 17.57
N ARG A 124 -11.20 -14.95 17.27
CA ARG A 124 -10.71 -16.27 17.70
C ARG A 124 -10.29 -16.30 19.15
#